data_b810fa8e95ec42f0a67b19ddc0e508e8
#
_entry.id   b810fa8e95ec42f0a67b19ddc0e508e8
#
_cell.length_a   1.000
_cell.length_b   1.000
_cell.length_c   1.000
_cell.angle_alpha   90.00
_cell.angle_beta   90.00
_cell.angle_gamma   90.00
#
_symmetry.space_group_name_H-M   'P 1'
#
loop_
_entity.id
_entity.type
_entity.pdbx_description
1 polymer ?
#
loop_
_entity_poly.entity_id
_entity_poly.type
_entity_poly.pdbx_seq_one_letter_code
_entity_poly.pdbx_strand_id
1 'polypeptide(L)'
;MVRVGWADAEHFRRRNDEFYRQYQEGVLDLSAYIEFSTGVWRHRPAHELHAMHQRFMREVIEPALQPQALALVRQHQEQGDLVAVVTATNEFVTGPIVEAFGVHHLLAVKLARGPHGEVTGQIDGVPTFKDGKITRVEQWLQSRSLALQDFERVSFYSDSMNDLPLLERATEPVATNPSPPLEAIAQARGWRILKLFA
;
A
#
# COMPACT_ATOMS: atom_id res chain seq x y z
N MET A 1 -17.26 -1.71 2.79
CA MET A 1 -17.97 -1.11 3.94
C MET A 1 -19.35 -0.64 3.55
N VAL A 2 -19.52 0.25 2.59
CA VAL A 2 -20.83 0.74 2.10
C VAL A 2 -21.74 -0.40 1.62
N ARG A 3 -21.22 -1.32 0.78
CA ARG A 3 -22.01 -2.46 0.22
C ARG A 3 -22.55 -3.43 1.28
N VAL A 4 -21.98 -3.46 2.46
CA VAL A 4 -22.44 -4.31 3.58
C VAL A 4 -23.25 -3.53 4.63
N GLY A 5 -23.57 -2.26 4.35
CA GLY A 5 -24.39 -1.44 5.24
C GLY A 5 -23.72 -0.98 6.53
N TRP A 6 -22.38 -1.04 6.60
CA TRP A 6 -21.63 -0.62 7.80
C TRP A 6 -21.38 0.88 7.85
N ALA A 7 -21.56 1.58 6.74
CA ALA A 7 -21.40 3.02 6.65
C ALA A 7 -22.52 3.62 5.79
N ASP A 8 -22.92 4.82 6.14
CA ASP A 8 -23.76 5.65 5.26
C ASP A 8 -23.02 5.90 3.94
N ALA A 9 -23.68 5.56 2.83
CA ALA A 9 -23.03 5.52 1.53
C ALA A 9 -22.60 6.92 1.04
N GLU A 10 -23.42 7.94 1.25
CA GLU A 10 -23.17 9.28 0.76
C GLU A 10 -22.09 9.97 1.61
N HIS A 11 -22.26 9.91 2.93
CA HIS A 11 -21.29 10.48 3.85
C HIS A 11 -19.90 9.84 3.69
N PHE A 12 -19.85 8.50 3.60
CA PHE A 12 -18.58 7.78 3.48
C PHE A 12 -17.87 8.11 2.16
N ARG A 13 -18.60 8.16 1.03
CA ARG A 13 -18.00 8.53 -0.27
C ARG A 13 -17.45 9.94 -0.22
N ARG A 14 -18.24 10.91 0.19
CA ARG A 14 -17.80 12.31 0.26
C ARG A 14 -16.51 12.49 1.07
N ARG A 15 -16.45 11.88 2.26
CA ARG A 15 -15.24 11.94 3.10
C ARG A 15 -14.05 11.20 2.48
N ASN A 16 -14.29 10.04 1.88
CA ASN A 16 -13.25 9.30 1.18
C ASN A 16 -12.69 10.08 -0.02
N ASP A 17 -13.56 10.72 -0.81
CA ASP A 17 -13.14 11.53 -1.95
C ASP A 17 -12.34 12.77 -1.51
N GLU A 18 -12.68 13.36 -0.37
CA GLU A 18 -11.89 14.45 0.23
C GLU A 18 -10.49 13.97 0.63
N PHE A 19 -10.37 12.83 1.32
CA PHE A 19 -9.07 12.25 1.68
C PHE A 19 -8.26 11.82 0.45
N TYR A 20 -8.93 11.30 -0.58
CA TYR A 20 -8.27 10.94 -1.84
C TYR A 20 -7.69 12.16 -2.56
N ARG A 21 -8.44 13.28 -2.60
CA ARG A 21 -7.93 14.55 -3.13
C ARG A 21 -6.71 15.03 -2.34
N GLN A 22 -6.78 15.05 -0.99
CA GLN A 22 -5.63 15.39 -0.14
C GLN A 22 -4.43 14.49 -0.39
N TYR A 23 -4.66 13.19 -0.64
CA TYR A 23 -3.60 12.26 -1.01
C TYR A 23 -2.95 12.63 -2.35
N GLN A 24 -3.75 12.97 -3.35
CA GLN A 24 -3.25 13.40 -4.66
C GLN A 24 -2.46 14.71 -4.59
N GLU A 25 -2.90 15.63 -3.74
CA GLU A 25 -2.23 16.92 -3.47
C GLU A 25 -1.01 16.77 -2.52
N GLY A 26 -0.80 15.58 -1.97
CA GLY A 26 0.28 15.31 -1.03
C GLY A 26 0.11 15.95 0.35
N VAL A 27 -1.09 16.36 0.74
CA VAL A 27 -1.39 17.02 2.02
C VAL A 27 -2.28 16.19 2.95
N LEU A 28 -2.41 14.89 2.66
CA LEU A 28 -3.23 13.98 3.45
C LEU A 28 -2.82 13.96 4.92
N ASP A 29 -3.78 14.25 5.83
CA ASP A 29 -3.69 13.87 7.22
C ASP A 29 -3.96 12.35 7.35
N LEU A 30 -2.88 11.59 7.38
CA LEU A 30 -2.96 10.13 7.41
C LEU A 30 -3.60 9.63 8.71
N SER A 31 -3.39 10.29 9.84
CA SER A 31 -4.00 9.90 11.13
C SER A 31 -5.51 10.06 11.09
N ALA A 32 -6.00 11.19 10.60
CA ALA A 32 -7.43 11.42 10.41
C ALA A 32 -8.04 10.42 9.42
N TYR A 33 -7.33 10.07 8.34
CA TYR A 33 -7.78 9.04 7.40
C TYR A 33 -7.85 7.65 8.03
N ILE A 34 -6.86 7.26 8.82
CA ILE A 34 -6.85 5.95 9.51
C ILE A 34 -8.00 5.87 10.52
N GLU A 35 -8.22 6.91 11.31
CA GLU A 35 -9.34 6.94 12.25
C GLU A 35 -10.69 6.82 11.52
N PHE A 36 -10.89 7.59 10.46
CA PHE A 36 -12.09 7.52 9.63
C PHE A 36 -12.29 6.13 9.00
N SER A 37 -11.28 5.61 8.34
CA SER A 37 -11.39 4.34 7.59
C SER A 37 -11.55 3.12 8.49
N THR A 38 -10.97 3.14 9.71
CA THR A 38 -11.11 2.07 10.70
C THR A 38 -12.37 2.18 11.53
N GLY A 39 -12.91 3.38 11.73
CA GLY A 39 -14.08 3.66 12.57
C GLY A 39 -15.32 2.85 12.21
N VAL A 40 -15.47 2.49 10.92
CA VAL A 40 -16.63 1.71 10.45
C VAL A 40 -16.57 0.23 10.76
N TRP A 41 -15.41 -0.32 11.15
CA TRP A 41 -15.24 -1.75 11.34
C TRP A 41 -14.49 -2.15 12.62
N ARG A 42 -13.67 -1.28 13.22
CA ARG A 42 -12.79 -1.64 14.36
C ARG A 42 -13.51 -2.20 15.59
N HIS A 43 -14.81 -1.95 15.74
CA HIS A 43 -15.64 -2.45 16.84
C HIS A 43 -16.49 -3.67 16.46
N ARG A 44 -16.27 -4.22 15.24
CA ARG A 44 -17.01 -5.40 14.79
C ARG A 44 -16.38 -6.70 15.29
N PRO A 45 -17.20 -7.73 15.52
CA PRO A 45 -16.69 -9.05 15.88
C PRO A 45 -15.76 -9.63 14.80
N ALA A 46 -14.77 -10.40 15.22
CA ALA A 46 -13.77 -10.98 14.32
C ALA A 46 -14.36 -11.83 13.18
N HIS A 47 -15.45 -12.57 13.46
CA HIS A 47 -16.10 -13.38 12.43
C HIS A 47 -16.78 -12.54 11.33
N GLU A 48 -17.35 -11.37 11.68
CA GLU A 48 -17.91 -10.45 10.69
C GLU A 48 -16.80 -9.84 9.83
N LEU A 49 -15.67 -9.47 10.44
CA LEU A 49 -14.50 -8.95 9.72
C LEU A 49 -13.93 -9.99 8.76
N HIS A 50 -13.83 -11.24 9.20
CA HIS A 50 -13.38 -12.35 8.35
C HIS A 50 -14.32 -12.56 7.15
N ALA A 51 -15.62 -12.64 7.38
CA ALA A 51 -16.61 -12.79 6.32
C ALA A 51 -16.58 -11.61 5.33
N MET A 52 -16.38 -10.39 5.84
CA MET A 52 -16.23 -9.19 5.01
C MET A 52 -14.94 -9.23 4.16
N HIS A 53 -13.82 -9.66 4.72
CA HIS A 53 -12.57 -9.84 3.97
C HIS A 53 -12.76 -10.87 2.85
N GLN A 54 -13.32 -12.05 3.13
CA GLN A 54 -13.58 -13.06 2.11
C GLN A 54 -14.47 -12.51 0.97
N ARG A 55 -15.51 -11.76 1.35
CA ARG A 55 -16.39 -11.13 0.36
C ARG A 55 -15.64 -10.07 -0.46
N PHE A 56 -14.86 -9.23 0.18
CA PHE A 56 -14.06 -8.19 -0.48
C PHE A 56 -13.04 -8.79 -1.46
N MET A 57 -12.33 -9.85 -1.06
CA MET A 57 -11.41 -10.54 -1.95
C MET A 57 -12.16 -11.10 -3.17
N ARG A 58 -13.20 -11.88 -2.97
CA ARG A 58 -13.95 -12.52 -4.07
C ARG A 58 -14.64 -11.54 -5.02
N GLU A 59 -15.29 -10.47 -4.47
CA GLU A 59 -16.12 -9.57 -5.27
C GLU A 59 -15.36 -8.36 -5.86
N VAL A 60 -14.21 -8.00 -5.29
CA VAL A 60 -13.50 -6.78 -5.67
C VAL A 60 -12.05 -7.07 -6.10
N ILE A 61 -11.30 -7.81 -5.30
CA ILE A 61 -9.85 -7.96 -5.54
C ILE A 61 -9.57 -9.01 -6.60
N GLU A 62 -10.07 -10.23 -6.45
CA GLU A 62 -9.81 -11.31 -7.41
C GLU A 62 -10.15 -10.93 -8.86
N PRO A 63 -11.31 -10.29 -9.15
CA PRO A 63 -11.62 -9.83 -10.50
C PRO A 63 -10.71 -8.69 -11.01
N ALA A 64 -10.06 -7.95 -10.11
CA ALA A 64 -9.16 -6.84 -10.43
C ALA A 64 -7.68 -7.26 -10.52
N LEU A 65 -7.33 -8.49 -10.14
CA LEU A 65 -5.96 -8.99 -10.26
C LEU A 65 -5.57 -9.08 -11.73
N GLN A 66 -4.60 -8.28 -12.12
CA GLN A 66 -4.10 -8.26 -13.51
C GLN A 66 -3.02 -9.32 -13.70
N PRO A 67 -3.17 -10.22 -14.71
CA PRO A 67 -2.18 -11.27 -14.98
C PRO A 67 -0.76 -10.74 -15.19
N GLN A 68 -0.62 -9.55 -15.80
CA GLN A 68 0.65 -8.90 -16.05
C GLN A 68 1.34 -8.48 -14.74
N ALA A 69 0.57 -8.00 -13.75
CA ALA A 69 1.11 -7.63 -12.43
C ALA A 69 1.55 -8.89 -11.66
N LEU A 70 0.76 -9.96 -11.70
CA LEU A 70 1.14 -11.25 -11.12
C LEU A 70 2.40 -11.83 -11.78
N ALA A 71 2.50 -11.72 -13.12
CA ALA A 71 3.68 -12.19 -13.85
C ALA A 71 4.94 -11.40 -13.46
N LEU A 72 4.82 -10.07 -13.29
CA LEU A 72 5.94 -9.23 -12.85
C LEU A 72 6.46 -9.65 -11.47
N VAL A 73 5.55 -9.87 -10.52
CA VAL A 73 5.92 -10.34 -9.16
C VAL A 73 6.61 -11.70 -9.23
N ARG A 74 6.05 -12.65 -9.98
CA ARG A 74 6.64 -13.99 -10.15
C ARG A 74 8.03 -13.93 -10.79
N GLN A 75 8.23 -13.09 -11.79
CA GLN A 75 9.54 -12.90 -12.42
C GLN A 75 10.61 -12.54 -11.40
N HIS A 76 10.33 -11.60 -10.50
CA HIS A 76 11.25 -11.23 -9.42
C HIS A 76 11.49 -12.39 -8.45
N GLN A 77 10.43 -13.10 -8.06
CA GLN A 77 10.54 -14.26 -7.16
C GLN A 77 11.39 -15.39 -7.77
N GLU A 78 11.20 -15.68 -9.05
CA GLU A 78 11.95 -16.70 -9.80
C GLU A 78 13.44 -16.34 -9.97
N GLN A 79 13.77 -15.04 -9.98
CA GLN A 79 15.15 -14.53 -9.96
C GLN A 79 15.79 -14.58 -8.57
N GLY A 80 15.03 -14.95 -7.54
CA GLY A 80 15.52 -14.97 -6.15
C GLY A 80 15.54 -13.60 -5.49
N ASP A 81 14.88 -12.59 -6.07
CA ASP A 81 14.80 -11.25 -5.50
C ASP A 81 14.01 -11.24 -4.19
N LEU A 82 14.41 -10.39 -3.25
CA LEU A 82 13.66 -10.12 -2.03
C LEU A 82 12.50 -9.16 -2.34
N VAL A 83 11.28 -9.70 -2.46
CA VAL A 83 10.09 -8.93 -2.88
C VAL A 83 9.28 -8.48 -1.68
N ALA A 84 8.94 -7.18 -1.64
CA ALA A 84 8.07 -6.60 -0.62
C ALA A 84 7.04 -5.64 -1.22
N VAL A 85 5.85 -5.59 -0.63
CA VAL A 85 4.86 -4.54 -0.91
C VAL A 85 4.99 -3.44 0.12
N VAL A 86 5.11 -2.18 -0.35
CA VAL A 86 5.24 -0.97 0.49
C VAL A 86 4.07 -0.05 0.19
N THR A 87 3.14 0.14 1.13
CA THR A 87 1.89 0.85 0.89
C THR A 87 1.47 1.79 2.02
N ALA A 88 0.87 2.93 1.67
CA ALA A 88 0.25 3.85 2.62
C ALA A 88 -1.13 3.37 3.13
N THR A 89 -1.67 2.29 2.56
CA THR A 89 -2.89 1.64 3.07
C THR A 89 -2.57 0.79 4.29
N ASN A 90 -3.50 0.65 5.23
CA ASN A 90 -3.27 -0.11 6.45
C ASN A 90 -3.20 -1.64 6.21
N GLU A 91 -2.53 -2.32 7.14
CA GLU A 91 -2.28 -3.77 7.08
C GLU A 91 -3.55 -4.63 7.03
N PHE A 92 -4.64 -4.18 7.67
CA PHE A 92 -5.90 -4.92 7.69
C PHE A 92 -6.51 -5.08 6.30
N VAL A 93 -6.44 -4.02 5.48
CA VAL A 93 -6.96 -4.05 4.10
C VAL A 93 -6.00 -4.75 3.16
N THR A 94 -4.69 -4.50 3.29
CA THR A 94 -3.70 -4.93 2.31
C THR A 94 -3.17 -6.34 2.52
N GLY A 95 -3.24 -6.89 3.74
CA GLY A 95 -2.74 -8.23 4.03
C GLY A 95 -3.26 -9.30 3.07
N PRO A 96 -4.59 -9.53 2.96
CA PRO A 96 -5.14 -10.53 2.05
C PRO A 96 -4.83 -10.26 0.57
N ILE A 97 -4.68 -8.99 0.18
CA ILE A 97 -4.33 -8.62 -1.20
C ILE A 97 -2.91 -9.06 -1.51
N VAL A 98 -1.98 -8.79 -0.61
CA VAL A 98 -0.56 -9.14 -0.77
C VAL A 98 -0.36 -10.66 -0.80
N GLU A 99 -1.12 -11.40 0.02
CA GLU A 99 -1.17 -12.88 -0.03
C GLU A 99 -1.64 -13.38 -1.40
N ALA A 100 -2.65 -12.73 -2.01
CA ALA A 100 -3.14 -13.11 -3.35
C ALA A 100 -2.09 -12.87 -4.46
N PHE A 101 -1.13 -11.96 -4.25
CA PHE A 101 0.04 -11.79 -5.12
C PHE A 101 1.17 -12.78 -4.82
N GLY A 102 1.06 -13.61 -3.77
CA GLY A 102 2.12 -14.52 -3.33
C GLY A 102 3.33 -13.79 -2.73
N VAL A 103 3.17 -12.55 -2.26
CA VAL A 103 4.24 -11.79 -1.62
C VAL A 103 4.17 -12.00 -0.10
N HIS A 104 5.32 -12.27 0.53
CA HIS A 104 5.40 -12.57 1.96
C HIS A 104 5.78 -11.38 2.83
N HIS A 105 6.20 -10.26 2.23
CA HIS A 105 6.64 -9.08 2.97
C HIS A 105 5.75 -7.89 2.67
N LEU A 106 5.03 -7.45 3.70
CA LEU A 106 4.13 -6.30 3.65
C LEU A 106 4.62 -5.20 4.60
N LEU A 107 4.92 -4.05 4.03
CA LEU A 107 5.22 -2.81 4.74
C LEU A 107 4.03 -1.87 4.54
N ALA A 108 3.02 -2.03 5.37
CA ALA A 108 1.80 -1.22 5.40
C ALA A 108 1.78 -0.29 6.61
N VAL A 109 0.83 0.63 6.66
CA VAL A 109 0.53 1.37 7.88
C VAL A 109 0.06 0.38 8.93
N LYS A 110 0.81 0.28 10.03
CA LYS A 110 0.43 -0.55 11.18
C LYS A 110 -0.64 0.14 12.00
N LEU A 111 -1.60 -0.65 12.44
CA LEU A 111 -2.69 -0.18 13.29
C LEU A 111 -2.36 -0.47 14.76
N ALA A 112 -2.44 0.55 15.60
CA ALA A 112 -2.24 0.40 17.03
C ALA A 112 -3.34 -0.48 17.64
N ARG A 113 -2.91 -1.33 18.59
CA ARG A 113 -3.77 -2.29 19.29
C ARG A 113 -3.94 -1.89 20.75
N GLY A 114 -5.15 -2.02 21.26
CA GLY A 114 -5.43 -1.88 22.67
C GLY A 114 -5.07 -3.12 23.48
N PRO A 115 -5.34 -3.11 24.80
CA PRO A 115 -4.95 -4.18 25.72
C PRO A 115 -5.52 -5.56 25.39
N HIS A 116 -6.65 -5.62 24.68
CA HIS A 116 -7.31 -6.86 24.28
C HIS A 116 -7.07 -7.22 22.81
N GLY A 117 -6.11 -6.53 22.13
CA GLY A 117 -5.79 -6.75 20.73
C GLY A 117 -6.71 -6.06 19.73
N GLU A 118 -7.70 -5.30 20.19
CA GLU A 118 -8.61 -4.50 19.36
C GLU A 118 -7.87 -3.35 18.66
N VAL A 119 -8.30 -3.00 17.44
CA VAL A 119 -7.76 -1.85 16.71
C VAL A 119 -8.29 -0.56 17.32
N THR A 120 -7.37 0.35 17.68
CA THR A 120 -7.73 1.63 18.33
C THR A 120 -8.17 2.72 17.35
N GLY A 121 -7.77 2.59 16.07
CA GLY A 121 -7.93 3.64 15.06
C GLY A 121 -6.72 4.56 14.95
N GLN A 122 -5.66 4.28 15.70
CA GLN A 122 -4.39 5.02 15.65
C GLN A 122 -3.34 4.24 14.87
N ILE A 123 -2.28 4.95 14.47
CA ILE A 123 -1.12 4.38 13.78
C ILE A 123 -0.12 3.90 14.84
N ASP A 124 0.47 2.72 14.61
CA ASP A 124 1.59 2.19 15.38
C ASP A 124 2.91 2.45 14.66
N GLY A 125 3.80 3.19 15.30
CA GLY A 125 5.12 3.52 14.79
C GLY A 125 5.13 4.46 13.59
N VAL A 126 6.13 4.31 12.72
CA VAL A 126 6.32 5.18 11.54
C VAL A 126 5.33 4.76 10.43
N PRO A 127 4.48 5.66 9.93
CA PRO A 127 3.57 5.34 8.84
C PRO A 127 4.32 5.18 7.51
N THR A 128 3.89 4.23 6.69
CA THR A 128 4.44 3.98 5.34
C THR A 128 3.89 4.99 4.31
N PHE A 129 4.13 6.27 4.55
CA PHE A 129 3.68 7.36 3.69
C PHE A 129 4.83 8.34 3.45
N LYS A 130 5.03 8.75 2.20
CA LYS A 130 6.13 9.64 1.78
C LYS A 130 7.49 9.14 2.31
N ASP A 131 8.26 10.00 2.99
CA ASP A 131 9.57 9.67 3.57
C ASP A 131 9.49 8.53 4.58
N GLY A 132 8.34 8.34 5.24
CA GLY A 132 8.12 7.22 6.13
C GLY A 132 8.24 5.85 5.43
N LYS A 133 8.03 5.77 4.12
CA LYS A 133 8.29 4.55 3.35
C LYS A 133 9.76 4.16 3.36
N ILE A 134 10.68 5.15 3.22
CA ILE A 134 12.12 4.93 3.30
C ILE A 134 12.47 4.36 4.67
N THR A 135 12.06 5.05 5.74
CA THR A 135 12.30 4.62 7.12
C THR A 135 11.80 3.19 7.37
N ARG A 136 10.61 2.86 6.87
CA ARG A 136 10.02 1.51 7.04
C ARG A 136 10.77 0.43 6.26
N VAL A 137 11.25 0.75 5.05
CA VAL A 137 12.10 -0.16 4.26
C VAL A 137 13.43 -0.39 4.98
N GLU A 138 14.09 0.67 5.44
CA GLU A 138 15.35 0.58 6.18
C GLU A 138 15.21 -0.23 7.47
N GLN A 139 14.17 0.01 8.28
CA GLN A 139 13.88 -0.77 9.49
C GLN A 139 13.62 -2.25 9.18
N TRP A 140 12.89 -2.53 8.10
CA TRP A 140 12.61 -3.90 7.66
C TRP A 140 13.88 -4.63 7.22
N LEU A 141 14.74 -3.98 6.44
CA LEU A 141 16.03 -4.54 6.04
C LEU A 141 16.96 -4.73 7.25
N GLN A 142 17.05 -3.73 8.14
CA GLN A 142 17.85 -3.82 9.35
C GLN A 142 17.43 -4.98 10.25
N SER A 143 16.13 -5.27 10.36
CA SER A 143 15.63 -6.45 11.10
C SER A 143 16.12 -7.79 10.53
N ARG A 144 16.69 -7.78 9.33
CA ARG A 144 17.30 -8.91 8.60
C ARG A 144 18.82 -8.82 8.53
N SER A 145 19.41 -7.85 9.23
CA SER A 145 20.84 -7.52 9.13
C SER A 145 21.27 -7.14 7.71
N LEU A 146 20.38 -6.46 6.97
CA LEU A 146 20.58 -5.99 5.61
C LEU A 146 20.38 -4.46 5.55
N ALA A 147 20.95 -3.84 4.50
CA ALA A 147 20.74 -2.45 4.14
C ALA A 147 20.57 -2.32 2.62
N LEU A 148 20.03 -1.19 2.12
CA LEU A 148 19.80 -0.98 0.68
C LEU A 148 21.09 -1.11 -0.15
N GLN A 149 22.21 -0.67 0.39
CA GLN A 149 23.53 -0.74 -0.27
C GLN A 149 24.09 -2.16 -0.38
N ASP A 150 23.52 -3.15 0.30
CA ASP A 150 23.94 -4.55 0.20
C ASP A 150 23.40 -5.24 -1.06
N PHE A 151 22.47 -4.56 -1.76
CA PHE A 151 21.88 -5.07 -2.99
C PHE A 151 22.53 -4.41 -4.20
N GLU A 152 22.95 -5.23 -5.17
CA GLU A 152 23.43 -4.75 -6.47
C GLU A 152 22.34 -3.97 -7.22
N ARG A 153 21.10 -4.42 -7.06
CA ARG A 153 19.92 -3.86 -7.72
C ARG A 153 18.74 -3.72 -6.76
N VAL A 154 18.16 -2.52 -6.73
CA VAL A 154 16.94 -2.21 -5.99
C VAL A 154 15.93 -1.64 -6.97
N SER A 155 14.93 -2.43 -7.38
CA SER A 155 13.85 -1.99 -8.24
C SER A 155 12.66 -1.55 -7.40
N PHE A 156 12.12 -0.36 -7.67
CA PHE A 156 10.91 0.12 -7.01
C PHE A 156 9.88 0.57 -8.05
N TYR A 157 8.68 -0.01 -7.97
CA TYR A 157 7.57 0.21 -8.89
C TYR A 157 6.50 1.05 -8.21
N SER A 158 6.12 2.19 -8.79
CA SER A 158 5.04 3.03 -8.26
C SER A 158 4.37 3.88 -9.33
N ASP A 159 3.09 4.22 -9.09
CA ASP A 159 2.26 5.12 -9.88
C ASP A 159 2.15 6.52 -9.26
N SER A 160 2.58 6.70 -8.00
CA SER A 160 2.26 7.83 -7.14
C SER A 160 3.41 8.80 -6.94
N MET A 161 3.12 10.11 -7.03
CA MET A 161 4.05 11.18 -6.62
C MET A 161 4.46 11.11 -5.14
N ASN A 162 3.60 10.56 -4.28
CA ASN A 162 3.94 10.39 -2.86
C ASN A 162 5.08 9.39 -2.63
N ASP A 163 5.43 8.61 -3.66
CA ASP A 163 6.50 7.61 -3.61
C ASP A 163 7.81 8.11 -4.24
N LEU A 164 7.84 9.36 -4.71
CA LEU A 164 9.03 9.97 -5.29
C LEU A 164 10.28 9.84 -4.38
N PRO A 165 10.19 10.07 -3.04
CA PRO A 165 11.34 9.91 -2.17
C PRO A 165 11.93 8.49 -2.16
N LEU A 166 11.09 7.45 -2.26
CA LEU A 166 11.56 6.06 -2.30
C LEU A 166 12.02 5.66 -3.72
N LEU A 167 11.38 6.18 -4.78
CA LEU A 167 11.85 6.00 -6.16
C LEU A 167 13.28 6.55 -6.33
N GLU A 168 13.59 7.68 -5.72
CA GLU A 168 14.94 8.30 -5.75
C GLU A 168 16.01 7.48 -5.00
N ARG A 169 15.61 6.55 -4.13
CA ARG A 169 16.52 5.64 -3.41
C ARG A 169 16.77 4.34 -4.16
N ALA A 170 15.93 4.02 -5.14
CA ALA A 170 16.08 2.81 -5.94
C ALA A 170 17.21 2.98 -6.99
N THR A 171 17.96 1.92 -7.25
CA THR A 171 18.92 1.88 -8.36
C THR A 171 18.18 1.73 -9.69
N GLU A 172 16.99 1.13 -9.68
CA GLU A 172 16.10 0.97 -10.83
C GLU A 172 14.68 1.50 -10.49
N PRO A 173 14.47 2.82 -10.51
CA PRO A 173 13.14 3.39 -10.35
C PRO A 173 12.26 3.09 -11.56
N VAL A 174 11.05 2.58 -11.34
CA VAL A 174 10.10 2.24 -12.41
C VAL A 174 8.77 2.95 -12.16
N ALA A 175 8.45 3.92 -13.00
CA ALA A 175 7.15 4.58 -12.98
C ALA A 175 6.11 3.69 -13.67
N THR A 176 5.25 3.03 -12.87
CA THR A 176 4.30 2.02 -13.36
C THR A 176 2.91 2.59 -13.42
N ASN A 177 2.30 2.66 -14.61
CA ASN A 177 1.02 3.34 -14.86
C ASN A 177 0.95 4.72 -14.14
N PRO A 178 2.01 5.56 -14.28
CA PRO A 178 2.22 6.72 -13.43
C PRO A 178 1.13 7.78 -13.60
N SER A 179 0.88 8.52 -12.52
CA SER A 179 0.16 9.80 -12.59
C SER A 179 0.90 10.79 -13.50
N PRO A 180 0.21 11.74 -14.16
CA PRO A 180 0.87 12.66 -15.09
C PRO A 180 2.08 13.41 -14.51
N PRO A 181 2.07 13.88 -13.24
CA PRO A 181 3.24 14.51 -12.66
C PRO A 181 4.44 13.55 -12.50
N LEU A 182 4.19 12.29 -12.10
CA LEU A 182 5.25 11.30 -11.97
C LEU A 182 5.78 10.87 -13.34
N GLU A 183 4.92 10.76 -14.35
CA GLU A 183 5.33 10.46 -15.73
C GLU A 183 6.28 11.51 -16.27
N ALA A 184 5.98 12.80 -16.05
CA ALA A 184 6.86 13.92 -16.46
C ALA A 184 8.24 13.84 -15.78
N ILE A 185 8.30 13.53 -14.49
CA ILE A 185 9.56 13.35 -13.76
C ILE A 185 10.32 12.13 -14.31
N ALA A 186 9.65 11.01 -14.51
CA ALA A 186 10.26 9.79 -15.04
C ALA A 186 10.90 10.03 -16.43
N GLN A 187 10.20 10.76 -17.33
CA GLN A 187 10.71 11.16 -18.62
C GLN A 187 11.95 12.06 -18.50
N ALA A 188 11.87 13.10 -17.66
CA ALA A 188 12.96 14.04 -17.45
C ALA A 188 14.23 13.37 -16.87
N ARG A 189 14.07 12.34 -16.07
CA ARG A 189 15.16 11.61 -15.40
C ARG A 189 15.62 10.35 -16.16
N GLY A 190 14.97 10.00 -17.26
CA GLY A 190 15.27 8.78 -18.01
C GLY A 190 14.89 7.50 -17.26
N TRP A 191 13.93 7.55 -16.34
CA TRP A 191 13.44 6.38 -15.62
C TRP A 191 12.59 5.50 -16.52
N ARG A 192 12.59 4.21 -16.26
CA ARG A 192 11.71 3.27 -16.96
C ARG A 192 10.25 3.60 -16.68
N ILE A 193 9.45 3.72 -17.74
CA ILE A 193 7.99 3.84 -17.66
C ILE A 193 7.38 2.51 -18.11
N LEU A 194 6.56 1.92 -17.26
CA LEU A 194 5.91 0.64 -17.50
C LEU A 194 4.40 0.83 -17.53
N LYS A 195 3.78 0.60 -18.69
CA LYS A 195 2.31 0.55 -18.82
C LYS A 195 1.89 -0.92 -18.76
N LEU A 196 1.48 -1.38 -17.58
CA LEU A 196 1.09 -2.78 -17.36
C LEU A 196 -0.33 -3.07 -17.85
N PHE A 197 -1.20 -2.09 -17.74
CA PHE A 197 -2.59 -2.19 -18.18
C PHE A 197 -3.11 -0.81 -18.59
N ALA A 198 -4.09 -0.78 -19.47
CA ALA A 198 -4.73 0.45 -19.97
C ALA A 198 -5.80 0.95 -18.99
#